data_80aa04b881e17a55dd1584a38ce56a7c
#
_entry.id   80aa04b881e17a55dd1584a38ce56a7c
#
_cell.length_a   1.000
_cell.length_b   1.000
_cell.length_c   1.000
_cell.angle_alpha   90.00
_cell.angle_beta   90.00
_cell.angle_gamma   90.00
#
_symmetry.space_group_name_H-M   'P 1'
#
loop_
_entity.id
_entity.type
_entity.pdbx_description
1 polymer ?
#
loop_
_entity_poly.entity_id
_entity_poly.type
_entity_poly.pdbx_seq_one_letter_code
_entity_poly.pdbx_strand_id
1 'polypeptide(L)'
;MKSGDKPAGSQKLIGQAFRMSELVNYQDGSVVSMEIVSGKTGTVTLFAFDEGQGLSEHTAPFNALVYILDGEAEITISGKALRLKDGEMVIMPANQSHALKALRKFKMVLTMIRS
;
A
#
# COMPACT_ATOMS: atom_id res chain seq x y z
N MET A 1 23.05 4.59 -13.19
CA MET A 1 22.48 4.35 -13.30
C MET A 1 21.87 4.65 -13.65
N LYS A 2 21.79 5.02 -13.77
CA LYS A 2 21.19 5.19 -13.99
C LYS A 2 20.31 5.13 -14.15
N SER A 3 20.06 5.57 -14.40
CA SER A 3 19.22 5.45 -14.44
C SER A 3 18.43 5.22 -14.61
N GLY A 4 17.97 5.37 -14.83
CA GLY A 4 17.16 5.07 -14.94
C GLY A 4 16.41 4.74 -14.69
N ASP A 5 16.37 4.51 -14.53
CA ASP A 5 15.88 4.03 -14.22
C ASP A 5 15.19 3.70 -13.46
N LYS A 6 14.72 3.68 -13.14
CA LYS A 6 14.27 3.43 -12.42
C LYS A 6 13.91 3.05 -11.44
N PRO A 7 13.16 2.52 -11.42
CA PRO A 7 12.91 2.80 -10.05
C PRO A 7 14.10 2.57 -9.23
N ALA A 8 14.84 3.38 -9.49
CA ALA A 8 16.06 3.49 -8.78
C ALA A 8 15.84 3.67 -7.30
N GLY A 9 14.60 3.99 -6.89
CA GLY A 9 14.25 4.14 -5.50
C GLY A 9 14.54 2.90 -4.67
N SER A 10 14.14 1.72 -5.15
CA SER A 10 14.34 0.50 -4.38
C SER A 10 15.81 0.13 -4.26
N GLN A 11 16.63 0.42 -5.26
CA GLN A 11 18.05 0.15 -5.20
C GLN A 11 18.73 1.01 -4.16
N LYS A 12 18.31 2.26 -4.02
CA LYS A 12 18.87 3.18 -3.02
C LYS A 12 18.54 2.72 -1.60
N LEU A 13 17.50 1.94 -1.43
CA LEU A 13 17.08 1.47 -0.12
C LEU A 13 17.86 0.25 0.34
N ILE A 14 18.50 -0.46 -0.58
CA ILE A 14 19.19 -1.71 -0.26
C ILE A 14 20.35 -1.44 0.71
N GLY A 15 20.37 -2.22 1.80
CA GLY A 15 21.43 -2.13 2.79
C GLY A 15 21.38 -0.89 3.66
N GLN A 16 20.28 -0.16 3.64
CA GLN A 16 20.11 1.06 4.41
C GLN A 16 18.92 0.91 5.36
N ALA A 17 18.96 1.62 6.46
CA ALA A 17 17.86 1.63 7.42
C ALA A 17 17.00 2.87 7.16
N PHE A 18 15.70 2.66 7.05
CA PHE A 18 14.75 3.74 6.82
C PHE A 18 13.54 3.57 7.73
N ARG A 19 12.93 4.69 8.06
CA ARG A 19 11.61 4.67 8.68
C ARG A 19 10.60 4.63 7.54
N MET A 20 9.88 3.52 7.44
CA MET A 20 9.02 3.25 6.29
C MET A 20 7.99 4.36 6.06
N SER A 21 7.41 4.88 7.14
CA SER A 21 6.39 5.93 7.03
C SER A 21 6.93 7.25 6.47
N GLU A 22 8.25 7.43 6.45
CA GLU A 22 8.87 8.65 5.92
C GLU A 22 9.24 8.55 4.44
N LEU A 23 9.07 7.38 3.85
CA LEU A 23 9.44 7.16 2.45
C LEU A 23 8.39 7.70 1.47
N VAL A 24 7.16 7.90 1.92
CA VAL A 24 6.11 8.52 1.11
C VAL A 24 5.49 9.66 1.90
N ASN A 25 5.09 10.70 1.19
CA ASN A 25 4.48 11.87 1.78
C ASN A 25 3.05 12.04 1.29
N TYR A 26 2.19 12.57 2.15
CA TYR A 26 0.85 12.95 1.75
C TYR A 26 0.90 14.09 0.74
N GLN A 27 -0.01 14.05 -0.21
CA GLN A 27 -0.14 15.07 -1.23
C GLN A 27 -1.62 15.40 -1.38
N ASP A 28 -1.96 16.69 -1.34
CA ASP A 28 -3.35 17.12 -1.35
C ASP A 28 -4.14 16.52 -2.52
N GLY A 29 -5.29 15.93 -2.19
CA GLY A 29 -6.19 15.36 -3.17
C GLY A 29 -5.65 14.18 -3.94
N SER A 30 -4.61 13.52 -3.42
CA SER A 30 -3.88 12.51 -4.20
C SER A 30 -3.68 11.21 -3.45
N VAL A 31 -3.39 10.17 -4.22
CA VAL A 31 -2.82 8.92 -3.74
C VAL A 31 -1.40 8.84 -4.30
N VAL A 32 -0.44 8.74 -3.40
CA VAL A 32 0.98 8.64 -3.77
C VAL A 32 1.45 7.21 -3.51
N SER A 33 2.17 6.62 -4.42
CA SER A 33 2.69 5.27 -4.24
C SER A 33 4.18 5.20 -4.54
N MET A 34 4.85 4.25 -3.89
CA MET A 34 6.26 3.98 -4.10
C MET A 34 6.51 2.49 -3.94
N GLU A 35 6.95 1.85 -5.00
CA GLU A 35 7.28 0.43 -4.95
C GLU A 35 8.69 0.29 -4.37
N ILE A 36 8.81 -0.43 -3.26
CA ILE A 36 10.10 -0.56 -2.56
C ILE A 36 10.79 -1.88 -2.82
N VAL A 37 10.02 -2.94 -3.09
CA VAL A 37 10.57 -4.24 -3.49
C VAL A 37 9.69 -4.77 -4.60
N SER A 38 10.30 -5.25 -5.68
CA SER A 38 9.55 -5.78 -6.82
C SER A 38 10.31 -6.95 -7.43
N GLY A 39 9.59 -8.01 -7.71
CA GLY A 39 10.12 -9.19 -8.37
C GLY A 39 9.02 -9.99 -9.01
N LYS A 40 9.40 -11.09 -9.65
CA LYS A 40 8.43 -11.94 -10.36
C LYS A 40 7.38 -12.54 -9.44
N THR A 41 7.75 -12.79 -8.18
CA THR A 41 6.90 -13.49 -7.23
C THR A 41 6.21 -12.57 -6.25
N GLY A 42 6.46 -11.29 -6.29
CA GLY A 42 5.76 -10.38 -5.39
C GLY A 42 6.25 -8.97 -5.44
N THR A 43 5.50 -8.11 -4.74
CA THR A 43 5.81 -6.68 -4.64
C THR A 43 5.53 -6.20 -3.23
N VAL A 44 6.28 -5.17 -2.82
CA VAL A 44 6.00 -4.41 -1.60
C VAL A 44 5.91 -2.96 -2.02
N THR A 45 4.74 -2.34 -1.80
CA THR A 45 4.47 -0.98 -2.24
C THR A 45 3.96 -0.15 -1.08
N LEU A 46 4.48 1.06 -0.95
CA LEU A 46 3.99 2.03 0.02
C LEU A 46 2.97 2.93 -0.63
N PHE A 47 1.96 3.32 0.12
CA PHE A 47 0.94 4.27 -0.34
C PHE A 47 0.71 5.33 0.71
N ALA A 48 0.45 6.56 0.25
CA ALA A 48 -0.03 7.64 1.10
C ALA A 48 -1.32 8.17 0.46
N PHE A 49 -2.42 8.11 1.21
CA PHE A 49 -3.74 8.55 0.75
C PHE A 49 -4.13 9.81 1.47
N ASP A 50 -4.47 10.85 0.74
CA ASP A 50 -5.09 12.01 1.36
C ASP A 50 -6.52 11.64 1.79
N GLU A 51 -7.06 12.39 2.74
CA GLU A 51 -8.41 12.14 3.27
C GLU A 51 -9.43 12.13 2.13
N GLY A 52 -10.30 11.12 2.13
CA GLY A 52 -11.34 10.97 1.11
C GLY A 52 -10.89 10.25 -0.14
N GLN A 53 -9.59 10.08 -0.34
CA GLN A 53 -9.08 9.33 -1.48
C GLN A 53 -9.16 7.84 -1.23
N GLY A 54 -9.08 7.04 -2.29
CA GLY A 54 -9.16 5.60 -2.14
C GLY A 54 -8.86 4.87 -3.42
N LEU A 55 -9.07 3.57 -3.37
CA LEU A 55 -8.97 2.68 -4.53
C LEU A 55 -10.33 2.03 -4.72
N SER A 56 -10.84 2.09 -5.95
CA SER A 56 -12.15 1.54 -6.25
C SER A 56 -12.14 0.01 -6.16
N GLU A 57 -13.33 -0.56 -6.07
CA GLU A 57 -13.50 -2.00 -5.92
C GLU A 57 -12.85 -2.76 -7.08
N HIS A 58 -12.07 -3.77 -6.71
CA HIS A 58 -11.39 -4.64 -7.69
C HIS A 58 -11.02 -5.95 -7.00
N THR A 59 -10.55 -6.92 -7.79
CA THR A 59 -10.10 -8.22 -7.29
C THR A 59 -8.68 -8.47 -7.74
N ALA A 60 -8.00 -9.36 -7.02
CA ALA A 60 -6.68 -9.85 -7.41
C ALA A 60 -6.64 -11.36 -7.22
N PRO A 61 -5.87 -12.09 -8.04
CA PRO A 61 -5.84 -13.55 -7.96
C PRO A 61 -4.91 -14.10 -6.88
N PHE A 62 -4.46 -13.28 -5.95
CA PHE A 62 -3.57 -13.69 -4.86
C PHE A 62 -3.89 -12.88 -3.62
N ASN A 63 -3.50 -13.40 -2.46
CA ASN A 63 -3.69 -12.70 -1.19
C ASN A 63 -2.81 -11.46 -1.15
N ALA A 64 -3.35 -10.39 -0.55
CA ALA A 64 -2.62 -9.13 -0.42
C ALA A 64 -2.68 -8.67 1.04
N LEU A 65 -1.52 -8.43 1.63
CA LEU A 65 -1.44 -7.98 3.00
C LEU A 65 -1.34 -6.46 3.04
N VAL A 66 -2.22 -5.84 3.81
CA VAL A 66 -2.20 -4.40 4.07
C VAL A 66 -1.83 -4.18 5.52
N TYR A 67 -0.82 -3.34 5.76
CA TYR A 67 -0.43 -2.92 7.09
C TYR A 67 -0.47 -1.40 7.16
N ILE A 68 -1.19 -0.86 8.14
CA ILE A 68 -1.38 0.58 8.27
C ILE A 68 -0.21 1.18 9.07
N LEU A 69 0.50 2.11 8.45
CA LEU A 69 1.64 2.79 9.06
C LEU A 69 1.21 4.05 9.81
N ASP A 70 0.16 4.71 9.34
CA ASP A 70 -0.28 6.00 9.89
C ASP A 70 -1.70 6.25 9.44
N GLY A 71 -2.53 6.83 10.29
CA GLY A 71 -3.87 7.26 9.94
C GLY A 71 -4.94 6.19 10.08
N GLU A 72 -6.01 6.33 9.30
CA GLU A 72 -7.17 5.45 9.42
C GLU A 72 -7.80 5.17 8.08
N ALA A 73 -7.96 3.89 7.76
CA ALA A 73 -8.49 3.42 6.50
C ALA A 73 -9.76 2.61 6.71
N GLU A 74 -10.68 2.69 5.74
CA GLU A 74 -11.78 1.75 5.63
C GLU A 74 -11.48 0.81 4.48
N ILE A 75 -11.42 -0.48 4.77
CA ILE A 75 -11.18 -1.50 3.76
C ILE A 75 -12.41 -2.38 3.68
N THR A 76 -13.02 -2.42 2.49
CA THR A 76 -14.22 -3.22 2.27
C THR A 76 -13.83 -4.48 1.52
N ILE A 77 -14.12 -5.64 2.12
CA ILE A 77 -13.83 -6.95 1.53
C ILE A 77 -15.14 -7.69 1.36
N SER A 78 -15.47 -8.03 0.11
CA SER A 78 -16.72 -8.72 -0.25
C SER A 78 -17.92 -8.06 0.40
N GLY A 79 -17.97 -6.73 0.34
CA GLY A 79 -19.08 -5.95 0.87
C GLY A 79 -19.02 -5.67 2.36
N LYS A 80 -18.05 -6.22 3.08
CA LYS A 80 -17.93 -6.01 4.52
C LYS A 80 -16.85 -4.97 4.81
N ALA A 81 -17.24 -3.89 5.46
CA ALA A 81 -16.33 -2.79 5.78
C ALA A 81 -15.58 -3.07 7.08
N LEU A 82 -14.26 -2.86 7.03
CA LEU A 82 -13.36 -2.98 8.18
C LEU A 82 -12.66 -1.64 8.36
N ARG A 83 -12.48 -1.24 9.60
CA ARG A 83 -11.68 -0.05 9.93
C ARG A 83 -10.34 -0.47 10.48
N LEU A 84 -9.29 0.10 9.91
CA LEU A 84 -7.93 -0.15 10.37
C LEU A 84 -7.24 1.16 10.65
N LYS A 85 -6.47 1.19 11.73
CA LYS A 85 -5.63 2.35 12.07
C LYS A 85 -4.20 1.88 12.28
N ASP A 86 -3.32 2.83 12.52
CA ASP A 86 -1.89 2.55 12.60
C ASP A 86 -1.58 1.36 13.51
N GLY A 87 -0.72 0.47 13.01
CA GLY A 87 -0.33 -0.76 13.69
C GLY A 87 -1.20 -1.95 13.38
N GLU A 88 -2.31 -1.76 12.66
CA GLU A 88 -3.22 -2.85 12.32
C GLU A 88 -3.02 -3.32 10.88
N MET A 89 -3.34 -4.58 10.63
CA MET A 89 -3.17 -5.17 9.31
C MET A 89 -4.39 -6.03 8.97
N VAL A 90 -4.56 -6.28 7.68
CA VAL A 90 -5.55 -7.23 7.17
C VAL A 90 -4.98 -7.92 5.95
N ILE A 91 -5.34 -9.19 5.76
CA ILE A 91 -5.04 -9.90 4.52
C ILE A 91 -6.32 -9.89 3.67
N MET A 92 -6.23 -9.25 2.50
CA MET A 92 -7.33 -9.23 1.55
C MET A 92 -7.28 -10.53 0.76
N PRO A 93 -8.32 -11.37 0.84
CA PRO A 93 -8.25 -12.70 0.23
C PRO A 93 -8.22 -12.66 -1.30
N ALA A 94 -7.54 -13.64 -1.87
CA ALA A 94 -7.51 -13.82 -3.32
C ALA A 94 -8.94 -13.98 -3.86
N ASN A 95 -9.18 -13.38 -5.02
CA ASN A 95 -10.41 -13.53 -5.79
C ASN A 95 -11.67 -12.98 -5.12
N GLN A 96 -11.52 -12.21 -4.05
CA GLN A 96 -12.64 -11.49 -3.44
C GLN A 96 -12.47 -10.00 -3.71
N SER A 97 -13.60 -9.31 -3.91
CA SER A 97 -13.55 -7.89 -4.18
C SER A 97 -13.10 -7.12 -2.95
N HIS A 98 -12.33 -6.07 -3.17
CA HIS A 98 -11.91 -5.19 -2.09
C HIS A 98 -11.78 -3.76 -2.59
N ALA A 99 -12.00 -2.82 -1.68
CA ALA A 99 -11.89 -1.39 -1.94
C ALA A 99 -11.31 -0.71 -0.70
N LEU A 100 -10.63 0.40 -0.91
CA LEU A 100 -9.99 1.16 0.18
C LEU A 100 -10.47 2.60 0.12
N LYS A 101 -10.66 3.19 1.31
CA LYS A 101 -11.04 4.60 1.44
C LYS A 101 -10.35 5.21 2.65
N ALA A 102 -9.82 6.41 2.49
CA ALA A 102 -9.19 7.14 3.56
C ALA A 102 -10.24 7.87 4.39
N LEU A 103 -10.56 7.33 5.56
CA LEU A 103 -11.43 8.01 6.54
C LEU A 103 -10.70 9.22 7.09
N ARG A 104 -9.39 9.07 7.28
CA ARG A 104 -8.43 10.14 7.50
C ARG A 104 -7.29 9.85 6.55
N LYS A 105 -6.42 10.81 6.30
CA LYS A 105 -5.25 10.50 5.50
C LYS A 105 -4.48 9.35 6.16
N PHE A 106 -3.98 8.41 5.36
CA PHE A 106 -3.28 7.27 5.92
C PHE A 106 -2.18 6.79 4.99
N LYS A 107 -1.21 6.13 5.60
CA LYS A 107 -0.13 5.46 4.88
C LYS A 107 -0.22 3.96 5.15
N MET A 108 0.05 3.18 4.12
CA MET A 108 0.04 1.73 4.25
C MET A 108 1.16 1.10 3.45
N VAL A 109 1.53 -0.11 3.84
CA VAL A 109 2.36 -0.96 3.01
C VAL A 109 1.50 -2.10 2.51
N LEU A 110 1.58 -2.34 1.20
CA LEU A 110 0.85 -3.41 0.52
C LEU A 110 1.86 -4.44 0.05
N THR A 111 1.69 -5.67 0.54
CA THR A 111 2.56 -6.79 0.15
C THR A 111 1.73 -7.80 -0.61
N MET A 112 2.15 -8.10 -1.83
CA MET A 112 1.48 -9.10 -2.66
C MET A 112 2.46 -10.18 -3.03
N ILE A 113 2.07 -11.43 -2.80
CA ILE A 113 2.89 -12.58 -3.15
C ILE A 113 2.15 -13.37 -4.21
N ARG A 114 2.75 -13.45 -5.39
CA ARG A 114 2.20 -14.16 -6.54
C ARG A 114 2.76 -15.58 -6.55
N SER A 115 1.95 -16.51 -6.19
CA SER A 115 2.39 -17.90 -6.12
C SER A 115 1.59 -18.78 -7.06
#